data_63ff8de4e669a45873c224363592ee8d
#
_entry.id   63ff8de4e669a45873c224363592ee8d
#
_cell.length_a   1.000
_cell.length_b   1.000
_cell.length_c   1.000
_cell.angle_alpha   90.00
_cell.angle_beta   90.00
_cell.angle_gamma   90.00
#
_symmetry.space_group_name_H-M   'P 1'
#
loop_
_entity.id
_entity.type
_entity.pdbx_description
1 polymer ?
#
loop_
_entity_poly.entity_id
_entity_poly.type
_entity_poly.pdbx_seq_one_letter_code
_entity_poly.pdbx_strand_id
1 'polypeptide(L)' 'MFTIKNVHGHIQVYDHTGVFLFSADSEREVREEMETYAESAA' A
#
# COMPACT_ATOMS: atom_id res chain seq x y z
N MET A 1 -10.17 -3.57 -0.65
CA MET A 1 -9.29 -4.18 0.35
C MET A 1 -7.89 -4.35 -0.24
N PHE A 2 -6.87 -4.03 0.52
CA PHE A 2 -5.50 -4.08 0.04
C PHE A 2 -4.72 -5.21 0.71
N THR A 3 -3.74 -5.75 -0.01
CA THR A 3 -2.86 -6.76 0.53
C THR A 3 -1.50 -6.12 0.81
N ILE A 4 -0.98 -6.38 1.99
CA ILE A 4 0.29 -5.81 2.41
C ILE A 4 1.29 -6.94 2.64
N LYS A 5 2.48 -6.80 2.04
CA LYS A 5 3.56 -7.77 2.23
C LYS A 5 4.79 -7.05 2.78
N ASN A 6 5.45 -7.70 3.73
CA ASN A 6 6.68 -7.17 4.30
C ASN A 6 7.84 -7.98 3.75
N VAL A 7 8.68 -7.34 2.95
CA VAL A 7 9.80 -8.00 2.28
C VAL A 7 11.08 -7.24 2.56
N HIS A 8 12.01 -7.86 3.28
CA HIS A 8 13.34 -7.28 3.57
C HIS A 8 13.28 -5.87 4.13
N GLY A 9 12.36 -5.63 5.06
CA GLY A 9 12.23 -4.32 5.67
C GLY A 9 11.47 -3.31 4.86
N HIS A 10 10.99 -3.70 3.69
CA HIS A 10 10.13 -2.87 2.85
C HIS A 10 8.71 -3.39 2.87
N ILE A 11 7.76 -2.48 2.84
CA ILE A 11 6.35 -2.83 2.81
C ILE A 11 5.83 -2.64 1.39
N GLN A 12 5.29 -3.70 0.80
CA GLN A 12 4.73 -3.66 -0.54
C GLN A 12 3.22 -3.75 -0.44
N VAL A 13 2.52 -2.88 -1.13
CA VAL A 13 1.07 -2.81 -1.08
C VAL A 13 0.48 -3.17 -2.45
N TYR A 14 -0.49 -4.08 -2.43
CA TYR A 14 -1.17 -4.55 -3.64
C TYR A 14 -2.67 -4.31 -3.47
N ASP A 15 -3.38 -4.15 -4.58
CA ASP A 15 -4.82 -4.01 -4.54
C ASP A 15 -5.48 -5.38 -4.37
N HIS A 16 -6.81 -5.39 -4.37
CA HIS A 16 -7.57 -6.64 -4.16
C HIS A 16 -7.42 -7.62 -5.33
N THR A 17 -6.95 -7.15 -6.47
CA THR A 17 -6.74 -8.03 -7.64
C THR A 17 -5.32 -8.56 -7.70
N GLY A 18 -4.43 -8.09 -6.82
CA GLY A 18 -3.05 -8.53 -6.78
C GLY A 18 -2.10 -7.64 -7.56
N VAL A 19 -2.57 -6.50 -8.05
CA VAL A 19 -1.73 -5.57 -8.78
C VAL A 19 -0.92 -4.71 -7.80
N PHE A 20 0.37 -4.61 -8.05
CA PHE A 20 1.26 -3.81 -7.22
C PHE A 20 0.89 -2.32 -7.32
N LEU A 21 0.76 -1.67 -6.16
CA LEU A 21 0.43 -0.25 -6.10
C LEU A 21 1.64 0.60 -5.77
N PHE A 22 2.27 0.32 -4.64
CA PHE A 22 3.43 1.09 -4.19
C PHE A 22 4.18 0.34 -3.12
N SER A 23 5.38 0.82 -2.81
CA SER A 23 6.16 0.30 -1.69
C SER A 23 6.50 1.44 -0.74
N ALA A 24 6.72 1.10 0.52
CA ALA A 24 7.02 2.06 1.55
C ALA A 24 8.01 1.47 2.54
N ASP A 25 8.68 2.31 3.32
CA ASP A 25 9.66 1.85 4.30
C ASP A 25 9.08 1.74 5.71
N SER A 26 7.88 2.26 5.93
CA SER A 26 7.25 2.22 7.23
C SER A 26 5.73 2.20 7.10
N GLU A 27 5.08 1.79 8.20
CA GLU A 27 3.62 1.76 8.22
C GLU A 27 3.02 3.15 8.11
N ARG A 28 3.72 4.15 8.61
CA ARG A 28 3.27 5.54 8.49
C ARG A 28 3.15 5.93 7.01
N GLU A 29 4.17 5.60 6.23
CA GLU A 29 4.16 5.92 4.81
C GLU A 29 3.05 5.17 4.08
N VAL A 30 2.83 3.92 4.47
CA VAL A 30 1.74 3.14 3.90
C VAL A 30 0.42 3.85 4.16
N ARG A 31 0.20 4.31 5.38
CA ARG A 31 -1.04 4.97 5.75
C ARG A 31 -1.25 6.26 4.96
N GLU A 32 -0.20 7.06 4.82
CA GLU A 32 -0.28 8.31 4.07
C GLU A 32 -0.62 8.08 2.60
N GLU A 33 0.03 7.09 1.99
CA GLU A 33 -0.24 6.76 0.59
C GLU A 33 -1.64 6.16 0.41
N MET A 34 -2.08 5.35 1.37
CA MET A 34 -3.39 4.75 1.33
C MET A 34 -4.51 5.79 1.35
N GLU A 35 -4.32 6.88 2.06
CA GLU A 35 -5.28 7.97 2.08
C GLU A 35 -5.48 8.55 0.69
N THR A 36 -4.39 8.68 -0.06
CA THR A 36 -4.45 9.18 -1.43
C THR A 36 -5.24 8.22 -2.32
N TYR A 37 -4.98 6.93 -2.19
CA TYR A 37 -5.69 5.93 -2.99
C TYR A 37 -7.17 5.86 -2.62
N ALA A 38 -7.48 6.00 -1.34
CA ALA A 38 -8.87 5.99 -0.89
C ALA A 38 -9.65 7.16 -1.48
N GLU A 39 -9.04 8.33 -1.55
CA GLU A 39 -9.66 9.48 -2.15
C GLU A 39 -9.88 9.29 -3.65
N SER A 40 -8.89 8.70 -4.31
CA SER A 40 -8.98 8.44 -5.74
C SER A 40 -10.07 7.44 -6.08
N ALA A 41 -10.33 6.52 -5.16
CA ALA A 41 -11.35 5.50 -5.36
C ALA A 41 -12.77 6.03 -5.19
N ALA A 42 -12.91 7.17 -4.59
CA ALA A 42 -14.21 7.78 -4.42
C ALA A 42 -14.66 8.44 -5.72
#